data_cd6948c90d1737424b02c6a159bc495b
#
_entry.id   cd6948c90d1737424b02c6a159bc495b
#
_cell.length_a   1.000
_cell.length_b   1.000
_cell.length_c   1.000
_cell.angle_alpha   90.00
_cell.angle_beta   90.00
_cell.angle_gamma   90.00
#
_symmetry.space_group_name_H-M   'P 1'
#
loop_
_entity.id
_entity.type
_entity.pdbx_description
1 polymer ?
#
loop_
_entity_poly.entity_id
_entity_poly.type
_entity_poly.pdbx_seq_one_letter_code
_entity_poly.pdbx_strand_id
1 'polypeptide(L)'
;MKRLLIVDLLAERQAFGEKGCEEIIRHFPRHDVFLWSPHIENPRNYPFGTRVKQPLETDVIVITGSRKNVTLWEPWMDAVVSLIQNSKVEILGICFGHQIICAAFGGKIERDDKNHAFMAEVTYQNGKKVNQLFTHQEFVTNSGEMEVVASTEHCNIAACRHPSRPIRSVQFHPEAVKNVLDYALECGDMSEQE
;
A
#
# COMPACT_ATOMS: atom_id res chain seq x y z
N MET A 1 -10.26 -0.25 -22.82
CA MET A 1 -10.60 -0.48 -21.40
C MET A 1 -9.54 0.24 -20.58
N LYS A 2 -9.85 0.76 -19.39
CA LYS A 2 -8.85 1.37 -18.52
C LYS A 2 -7.92 0.31 -17.96
N ARG A 3 -6.70 0.70 -17.60
CA ARG A 3 -5.66 -0.20 -17.07
C ARG A 3 -5.33 0.14 -15.62
N LEU A 4 -5.33 -0.87 -14.77
CA LEU A 4 -4.89 -0.79 -13.38
C LEU A 4 -3.55 -1.53 -13.25
N LEU A 5 -2.53 -0.85 -12.76
CA LEU A 5 -1.28 -1.47 -12.31
C LEU A 5 -1.31 -1.61 -10.79
N ILE A 6 -1.20 -2.82 -10.29
CA ILE A 6 -0.93 -3.09 -8.88
C ILE A 6 0.57 -3.40 -8.73
N VAL A 7 1.27 -2.55 -8.01
CA VAL A 7 2.62 -2.83 -7.52
C VAL A 7 2.45 -3.75 -6.31
N ASP A 8 2.46 -5.06 -6.59
CA ASP A 8 2.14 -6.11 -5.63
C ASP A 8 3.40 -6.52 -4.87
N LEU A 9 3.58 -5.94 -3.69
CA LEU A 9 4.74 -6.14 -2.82
C LEU A 9 4.48 -7.18 -1.70
N LEU A 10 3.38 -7.92 -1.81
CA LEU A 10 2.99 -9.04 -0.94
C LEU A 10 2.75 -10.33 -1.75
N ALA A 11 3.35 -10.44 -2.93
CA ALA A 11 3.15 -11.57 -3.84
C ALA A 11 3.58 -12.93 -3.24
N GLU A 12 4.41 -12.94 -2.20
CA GLU A 12 4.80 -14.12 -1.43
C GLU A 12 3.73 -14.59 -0.44
N ARG A 13 2.71 -13.76 -0.15
CA ARG A 13 1.65 -14.07 0.83
C ARG A 13 0.36 -14.50 0.14
N GLN A 14 -0.36 -15.45 0.76
CA GLN A 14 -1.63 -15.95 0.21
C GLN A 14 -2.78 -14.98 0.43
N ALA A 15 -3.02 -14.59 1.68
CA ALA A 15 -4.16 -13.75 2.01
C ALA A 15 -3.91 -12.29 1.63
N PHE A 16 -2.88 -11.68 2.18
CA PHE A 16 -2.61 -10.26 1.95
C PHE A 16 -2.08 -9.98 0.54
N GLY A 17 -1.44 -10.94 -0.12
CA GLY A 17 -1.06 -10.84 -1.52
C GLY A 17 -2.28 -11.04 -2.43
N GLU A 18 -2.70 -12.29 -2.63
CA GLU A 18 -3.76 -12.64 -3.58
C GLU A 18 -5.12 -12.05 -3.20
N LYS A 19 -5.61 -12.33 -1.98
CA LYS A 19 -6.93 -11.87 -1.55
C LYS A 19 -6.97 -10.35 -1.31
N GLY A 20 -5.89 -9.76 -0.83
CA GLY A 20 -5.77 -8.30 -0.74
C GLY A 20 -5.84 -7.62 -2.10
N CYS A 21 -5.14 -8.15 -3.12
CA CYS A 21 -5.23 -7.66 -4.49
C CYS A 21 -6.65 -7.86 -5.07
N GLU A 22 -7.29 -9.00 -4.80
CA GLU A 22 -8.69 -9.26 -5.21
C GLU A 22 -9.65 -8.21 -4.63
N GLU A 23 -9.49 -7.84 -3.37
CA GLU A 23 -10.29 -6.79 -2.73
C GLU A 23 -10.04 -5.42 -3.35
N ILE A 24 -8.77 -5.06 -3.61
CA ILE A 24 -8.43 -3.83 -4.33
C ILE A 24 -9.12 -3.78 -5.69
N ILE A 25 -9.05 -4.85 -6.48
CA ILE A 25 -9.64 -4.92 -7.84
C ILE A 25 -11.15 -4.68 -7.83
N ARG A 26 -11.87 -5.08 -6.79
CA ARG A 26 -13.33 -4.83 -6.65
C ARG A 26 -13.69 -3.34 -6.71
N HIS A 27 -12.78 -2.47 -6.32
CA HIS A 27 -12.97 -1.01 -6.42
C HIS A 27 -12.68 -0.46 -7.82
N PHE A 28 -12.14 -1.28 -8.73
CA PHE A 28 -11.80 -0.92 -10.11
C PHE A 28 -12.51 -1.79 -11.16
N PRO A 29 -13.86 -1.90 -11.10
CA PRO A 29 -14.59 -2.68 -12.08
C PRO A 29 -14.34 -2.10 -13.48
N ARG A 30 -14.15 -2.94 -14.48
CA ARG A 30 -13.87 -2.58 -15.89
C ARG A 30 -12.44 -2.07 -16.15
N HIS A 31 -11.46 -2.46 -15.31
CA HIS A 31 -10.05 -2.27 -15.60
C HIS A 31 -9.39 -3.59 -16.00
N ASP A 32 -8.50 -3.54 -16.99
CA ASP A 32 -7.53 -4.60 -17.21
C ASP A 32 -6.47 -4.51 -16.12
N VAL A 33 -6.22 -5.60 -15.42
CA VAL A 33 -5.35 -5.64 -14.25
C VAL A 33 -3.98 -6.17 -14.63
N PHE A 34 -2.95 -5.41 -14.24
CA PHE A 34 -1.55 -5.77 -14.38
C PHE A 34 -0.89 -5.80 -12.99
N LEU A 35 -0.03 -6.80 -12.76
CA LEU A 35 0.63 -7.03 -11.48
C LEU A 35 2.15 -6.94 -11.67
N TRP A 36 2.81 -6.06 -10.93
CA TRP A 36 4.25 -5.89 -10.96
C TRP A 36 4.84 -6.08 -9.55
N SER A 37 5.79 -6.99 -9.41
CA SER A 37 6.41 -7.35 -8.13
C SER A 37 7.95 -7.23 -8.23
N PRO A 38 8.48 -5.99 -8.17
CA PRO A 38 9.92 -5.76 -8.36
C PRO A 38 10.81 -6.31 -7.24
N HIS A 39 10.23 -6.64 -6.09
CA HIS A 39 10.94 -7.08 -4.88
C HIS A 39 11.31 -8.56 -4.89
N ILE A 40 10.73 -9.36 -5.82
CA ILE A 40 11.01 -10.79 -5.96
C ILE A 40 11.10 -11.20 -7.43
N GLU A 41 11.94 -12.20 -7.71
CA GLU A 41 12.19 -12.65 -9.08
C GLU A 41 11.03 -13.48 -9.65
N ASN A 42 10.45 -14.37 -8.83
CA ASN A 42 9.40 -15.30 -9.24
C ASN A 42 8.13 -15.11 -8.40
N PRO A 43 7.33 -14.06 -8.66
CA PRO A 43 6.09 -13.84 -7.92
C PRO A 43 5.05 -14.91 -8.24
N ARG A 44 4.21 -15.24 -7.27
CA ARG A 44 3.08 -16.15 -7.48
C ARG A 44 2.14 -15.64 -8.57
N ASN A 45 1.66 -16.54 -9.40
CA ASN A 45 0.57 -16.25 -10.31
C ASN A 45 -0.77 -16.28 -9.55
N TYR A 46 -1.62 -15.31 -9.83
CA TYR A 46 -2.98 -15.25 -9.33
C TYR A 46 -3.97 -15.71 -10.42
N PRO A 47 -5.18 -16.12 -10.07
CA PRO A 47 -6.22 -16.47 -11.05
C PRO A 47 -6.77 -15.26 -11.82
N PHE A 48 -6.25 -14.07 -11.55
CA PHE A 48 -6.61 -12.81 -12.18
C PHE A 48 -5.37 -11.96 -12.50
N GLY A 49 -5.56 -11.00 -13.39
CA GLY A 49 -4.51 -10.06 -13.81
C GLY A 49 -3.38 -10.69 -14.62
N THR A 50 -2.55 -9.87 -15.15
CA THR A 50 -1.36 -10.25 -15.94
C THR A 50 -0.10 -9.81 -15.24
N ARG A 51 0.81 -10.74 -14.92
CA ARG A 51 2.13 -10.41 -14.38
C ARG A 51 2.99 -9.73 -15.45
N VAL A 52 3.61 -8.62 -15.08
CA VAL A 52 4.53 -7.86 -15.93
C VAL A 52 5.90 -7.74 -15.27
N LYS A 53 6.95 -7.70 -16.09
CA LYS A 53 8.34 -7.57 -15.60
C LYS A 53 8.75 -6.12 -15.32
N GLN A 54 8.02 -5.18 -15.91
CA GLN A 54 8.24 -3.73 -15.75
C GLN A 54 6.92 -3.00 -15.84
N PRO A 55 6.81 -1.79 -15.27
CA PRO A 55 5.63 -0.96 -15.40
C PRO A 55 5.29 -0.67 -16.86
N LEU A 56 4.02 -0.57 -17.16
CA LEU A 56 3.49 -0.19 -18.46
C LEU A 56 2.58 1.03 -18.30
N GLU A 57 2.19 1.63 -19.40
CA GLU A 57 1.24 2.76 -19.41
C GLU A 57 -0.11 2.30 -18.87
N THR A 58 -0.59 2.97 -17.81
CA THR A 58 -1.83 2.65 -17.09
C THR A 58 -2.60 3.91 -16.73
N ASP A 59 -3.87 3.76 -16.34
CA ASP A 59 -4.73 4.86 -15.89
C ASP A 59 -4.70 5.04 -14.38
N VAL A 60 -4.43 3.98 -13.63
CA VAL A 60 -4.36 3.97 -12.17
C VAL A 60 -3.24 3.04 -11.70
N ILE A 61 -2.55 3.45 -10.63
CA ILE A 61 -1.52 2.66 -9.97
C ILE A 61 -1.91 2.49 -8.50
N VAL A 62 -1.87 1.25 -8.00
CA VAL A 62 -1.99 0.95 -6.55
C VAL A 62 -0.70 0.31 -6.08
N ILE A 63 -0.10 0.85 -5.02
CA ILE A 63 1.10 0.30 -4.38
C ILE A 63 0.68 -0.32 -3.06
N THR A 64 0.83 -1.62 -2.92
CA THR A 64 0.38 -2.38 -1.75
C THR A 64 1.30 -2.21 -0.54
N GLY A 65 0.93 -2.80 0.59
CA GLY A 65 1.81 -3.08 1.69
C GLY A 65 2.96 -4.02 1.29
N SER A 66 3.95 -4.17 2.17
CA SER A 66 5.10 -5.05 1.98
C SER A 66 5.61 -5.54 3.34
N ARG A 67 6.34 -6.66 3.33
CA ARG A 67 7.16 -7.10 4.47
C ARG A 67 8.55 -6.44 4.47
N LYS A 68 8.86 -5.70 3.42
CA LYS A 68 10.11 -4.93 3.30
C LYS A 68 9.99 -3.60 4.02
N ASN A 69 11.12 -3.01 4.35
CA ASN A 69 11.23 -1.76 5.09
C ASN A 69 11.85 -0.67 4.22
N VAL A 70 11.25 0.49 4.16
CA VAL A 70 11.78 1.64 3.41
C VAL A 70 13.13 2.10 3.99
N THR A 71 13.30 2.02 5.32
CA THR A 71 14.58 2.38 5.98
C THR A 71 15.71 1.40 5.67
N LEU A 72 15.39 0.20 5.16
CA LEU A 72 16.35 -0.80 4.68
C LEU A 72 16.30 -0.84 3.15
N TRP A 73 16.70 0.26 2.53
CA TRP A 73 16.57 0.51 1.10
C TRP A 73 17.18 -0.60 0.23
N GLU A 74 16.40 -1.08 -0.73
CA GLU A 74 16.82 -2.07 -1.73
C GLU A 74 16.73 -1.46 -3.14
N PRO A 75 17.57 -1.88 -4.11
CA PRO A 75 17.63 -1.24 -5.45
C PRO A 75 16.31 -1.21 -6.23
N TRP A 76 15.42 -2.19 -6.02
CA TRP A 76 14.11 -2.21 -6.66
C TRP A 76 13.21 -1.04 -6.23
N MET A 77 13.44 -0.45 -5.04
CA MET A 77 12.69 0.70 -4.55
C MET A 77 12.93 1.95 -5.40
N ASP A 78 14.12 2.08 -6.02
CA ASP A 78 14.40 3.19 -6.95
C ASP A 78 13.47 3.15 -8.16
N ALA A 79 13.14 1.97 -8.67
CA ALA A 79 12.20 1.81 -9.77
C ALA A 79 10.77 2.20 -9.38
N VAL A 80 10.35 1.88 -8.14
CA VAL A 80 9.04 2.29 -7.60
C VAL A 80 8.99 3.81 -7.41
N VAL A 81 10.03 4.42 -6.84
CA VAL A 81 10.12 5.88 -6.70
C VAL A 81 10.10 6.58 -8.05
N SER A 82 10.84 6.07 -9.03
CA SER A 82 10.82 6.59 -10.40
C SER A 82 9.42 6.52 -11.02
N LEU A 83 8.69 5.41 -10.82
CA LEU A 83 7.30 5.27 -11.25
C LEU A 83 6.41 6.34 -10.60
N ILE A 84 6.51 6.53 -9.28
CA ILE A 84 5.75 7.53 -8.51
C ILE A 84 6.02 8.94 -9.04
N GLN A 85 7.29 9.32 -9.19
CA GLN A 85 7.69 10.67 -9.57
C GLN A 85 7.35 11.03 -11.01
N ASN A 86 7.45 10.09 -11.95
CA ASN A 86 7.24 10.33 -13.37
C ASN A 86 5.78 10.10 -13.83
N SER A 87 4.98 9.38 -13.08
CA SER A 87 3.58 9.11 -13.45
C SER A 87 2.70 10.36 -13.25
N LYS A 88 1.73 10.55 -14.15
CA LYS A 88 0.71 11.62 -14.07
C LYS A 88 -0.69 11.09 -13.77
N VAL A 89 -0.82 9.77 -13.63
CA VAL A 89 -2.09 9.09 -13.35
C VAL A 89 -2.38 9.04 -11.86
N GLU A 90 -3.58 8.60 -11.50
CA GLU A 90 -3.94 8.38 -10.10
C GLU A 90 -3.04 7.32 -9.47
N ILE A 91 -2.47 7.64 -8.29
CA ILE A 91 -1.67 6.71 -7.49
C ILE A 91 -2.26 6.59 -6.10
N LEU A 92 -2.47 5.36 -5.66
CA LEU A 92 -2.92 5.01 -4.32
C LEU A 92 -1.84 4.17 -3.63
N GLY A 93 -1.41 4.56 -2.42
CA GLY A 93 -0.43 3.84 -1.62
C GLY A 93 -1.03 3.30 -0.33
N ILE A 94 -0.74 2.04 -0.01
CA ILE A 94 -1.22 1.34 1.19
C ILE A 94 -0.03 0.89 2.01
N CYS A 95 0.03 1.25 3.29
CA CYS A 95 1.04 0.86 4.27
C CYS A 95 2.47 1.15 3.76
N PHE A 96 3.23 0.17 3.28
CA PHE A 96 4.51 0.41 2.63
C PHE A 96 4.38 1.39 1.45
N GLY A 97 3.31 1.27 0.66
CA GLY A 97 3.01 2.20 -0.43
C GLY A 97 2.85 3.65 0.04
N HIS A 98 2.28 3.87 1.22
CA HIS A 98 2.22 5.19 1.86
C HIS A 98 3.63 5.70 2.23
N GLN A 99 4.43 4.86 2.83
CA GLN A 99 5.79 5.20 3.28
C GLN A 99 6.69 5.56 2.08
N ILE A 100 6.71 4.74 1.03
CA ILE A 100 7.56 4.99 -0.14
C ILE A 100 7.09 6.19 -0.96
N ILE A 101 5.78 6.48 -1.00
CA ILE A 101 5.24 7.72 -1.60
C ILE A 101 5.73 8.93 -0.82
N CYS A 102 5.59 8.95 0.50
CA CYS A 102 6.12 10.06 1.30
C CYS A 102 7.63 10.23 1.12
N ALA A 103 8.40 9.14 1.11
CA ALA A 103 9.84 9.17 0.86
C ALA A 103 10.17 9.74 -0.53
N ALA A 104 9.41 9.38 -1.57
CA ALA A 104 9.59 9.89 -2.93
C ALA A 104 9.39 11.42 -3.05
N PHE A 105 8.67 12.02 -2.11
CA PHE A 105 8.42 13.46 -2.02
C PHE A 105 9.12 14.12 -0.82
N GLY A 106 10.27 13.57 -0.41
CA GLY A 106 11.16 14.17 0.60
C GLY A 106 10.72 13.96 2.05
N GLY A 107 9.81 13.04 2.29
CA GLY A 107 9.38 12.65 3.62
C GLY A 107 10.42 11.82 4.37
N LYS A 108 10.22 11.68 5.69
CA LYS A 108 11.07 10.90 6.57
C LYS A 108 10.29 9.73 7.14
N ILE A 109 10.89 8.55 7.06
CA ILE A 109 10.36 7.29 7.59
C ILE A 109 11.25 6.86 8.76
N GLU A 110 10.64 6.42 9.85
CA GLU A 110 11.34 5.85 11.00
C GLU A 110 10.84 4.44 11.26
N ARG A 111 11.73 3.62 11.80
CA ARG A 111 11.45 2.22 12.13
C ARG A 111 11.42 2.04 13.64
N ASP A 112 10.39 1.34 14.12
CA ASP A 112 10.32 0.90 15.51
C ASP A 112 10.99 -0.48 15.69
N ASP A 113 11.34 -0.82 16.92
CA ASP A 113 11.88 -2.11 17.29
C ASP A 113 10.83 -3.24 17.16
N LYS A 114 9.55 -2.89 17.21
CA LYS A 114 8.42 -3.81 17.16
C LYS A 114 7.52 -3.57 15.96
N ASN A 115 6.93 -4.64 15.46
CA ASN A 115 5.75 -4.52 14.60
C ASN A 115 4.53 -4.15 15.46
N HIS A 116 3.74 -3.20 14.98
CA HIS A 116 2.50 -2.77 15.60
C HIS A 116 1.32 -3.32 14.80
N ALA A 117 0.39 -3.99 15.48
CA ALA A 117 -0.86 -4.44 14.91
C ALA A 117 -2.02 -4.03 15.82
N PHE A 118 -2.91 -3.19 15.32
CA PHE A 118 -4.04 -2.65 16.11
C PHE A 118 -5.16 -2.14 15.20
N MET A 119 -6.37 -2.11 15.75
CA MET A 119 -7.49 -1.39 15.17
C MET A 119 -7.54 0.02 15.76
N ALA A 120 -7.70 1.04 14.92
CA ALA A 120 -7.85 2.41 15.38
C ALA A 120 -8.90 3.19 14.59
N GLU A 121 -9.54 4.15 15.25
CA GLU A 121 -10.38 5.13 14.60
C GLU A 121 -9.52 6.18 13.90
N VAL A 122 -9.57 6.20 12.58
CA VAL A 122 -8.95 7.20 11.74
C VAL A 122 -9.85 8.41 11.65
N THR A 123 -9.35 9.57 12.05
CA THR A 123 -10.07 10.84 11.93
C THR A 123 -9.52 11.66 10.77
N TYR A 124 -10.35 11.91 9.78
CA TYR A 124 -10.04 12.77 8.64
C TYR A 124 -10.27 14.26 8.96
N GLN A 125 -9.55 15.15 8.28
CA GLN A 125 -9.70 16.61 8.44
C GLN A 125 -11.13 17.12 8.21
N ASN A 126 -11.93 16.42 7.38
CA ASN A 126 -13.34 16.76 7.13
C ASN A 126 -14.30 16.22 8.22
N GLY A 127 -13.77 15.67 9.30
CA GLY A 127 -14.52 15.11 10.42
C GLY A 127 -15.01 13.67 10.22
N LYS A 128 -14.78 13.05 9.06
CA LYS A 128 -15.09 11.63 8.84
C LYS A 128 -14.24 10.76 9.75
N LYS A 129 -14.86 9.74 10.35
CA LYS A 129 -14.20 8.74 11.20
C LYS A 129 -14.46 7.34 10.67
N VAL A 130 -13.42 6.51 10.66
CA VAL A 130 -13.48 5.12 10.16
C VAL A 130 -12.53 4.26 10.97
N ASN A 131 -12.99 3.10 11.44
CA ASN A 131 -12.10 2.12 12.06
C ASN A 131 -11.32 1.36 11.00
N GLN A 132 -10.00 1.27 11.18
CA GLN A 132 -9.09 0.64 10.23
C GLN A 132 -8.03 -0.20 10.95
N LEU A 133 -7.56 -1.24 10.25
CA LEU A 133 -6.45 -2.07 10.69
C LEU A 133 -5.12 -1.40 10.35
N PHE A 134 -4.25 -1.32 11.33
CA PHE A 134 -2.85 -0.96 11.18
C PHE A 134 -1.98 -2.18 11.46
N THR A 135 -1.06 -2.48 10.58
CA THR A 135 0.02 -3.45 10.84
C THR A 135 1.28 -2.95 10.14
N HIS A 136 2.22 -2.44 10.92
CA HIS A 136 3.45 -1.84 10.39
C HIS A 136 4.53 -1.76 11.46
N GLN A 137 5.78 -1.80 11.04
CA GLN A 137 6.95 -1.56 11.87
C GLN A 137 7.57 -0.17 11.61
N GLU A 138 7.33 0.36 10.42
CA GLU A 138 7.78 1.68 10.01
C GLU A 138 6.61 2.65 9.92
N PHE A 139 6.89 3.92 10.16
CA PHE A 139 5.91 5.00 10.10
C PHE A 139 6.52 6.28 9.57
N VAL A 140 5.68 7.09 8.95
CA VAL A 140 6.06 8.40 8.43
C VAL A 140 6.11 9.39 9.59
N THR A 141 7.27 10.02 9.82
CA THR A 141 7.45 11.08 10.84
C THR A 141 7.43 12.48 10.23
N ASN A 142 7.69 12.56 8.92
CA ASN A 142 7.54 13.78 8.13
C ASN A 142 7.00 13.40 6.75
N SER A 143 5.92 14.05 6.31
CA SER A 143 5.26 13.73 5.05
C SER A 143 5.94 14.34 3.80
N GLY A 144 6.98 15.16 3.97
CA GLY A 144 7.61 15.89 2.86
C GLY A 144 6.64 16.86 2.20
N GLU A 145 6.53 16.79 0.88
CA GLU A 145 5.58 17.60 0.09
C GLU A 145 4.12 17.12 0.20
N MET A 146 3.86 15.96 0.80
CA MET A 146 2.52 15.42 0.96
C MET A 146 1.76 16.13 2.09
N GLU A 147 0.50 16.46 1.86
CA GLU A 147 -0.41 16.99 2.88
C GLU A 147 -1.02 15.88 3.71
N VAL A 148 -0.92 15.97 5.04
CA VAL A 148 -1.60 15.05 5.95
C VAL A 148 -3.10 15.32 5.95
N VAL A 149 -3.92 14.30 5.70
CA VAL A 149 -5.39 14.42 5.64
C VAL A 149 -6.13 13.61 6.68
N ALA A 150 -5.45 12.71 7.37
CA ALA A 150 -6.01 11.95 8.49
C ALA A 150 -4.93 11.53 9.50
N SER A 151 -5.38 11.33 10.74
CA SER A 151 -4.55 10.88 11.87
C SER A 151 -5.33 9.95 12.78
N THR A 152 -4.58 9.25 13.67
CA THR A 152 -5.13 8.52 14.81
C THR A 152 -4.39 8.95 16.08
N GLU A 153 -4.81 8.45 17.22
CA GLU A 153 -4.08 8.64 18.49
C GLU A 153 -2.65 8.09 18.44
N HIS A 154 -2.42 7.01 17.65
CA HIS A 154 -1.14 6.30 17.58
C HIS A 154 -0.37 6.55 16.27
N CYS A 155 -0.97 7.23 15.30
CA CYS A 155 -0.38 7.50 13.99
C CYS A 155 -0.76 8.91 13.52
N ASN A 156 0.13 9.86 13.71
CA ASN A 156 -0.11 11.27 13.37
C ASN A 156 -0.25 11.50 11.86
N ILE A 157 0.39 10.66 11.05
CA ILE A 157 0.37 10.73 9.58
C ILE A 157 -0.25 9.43 9.05
N ALA A 158 -1.56 9.28 9.27
CA ALA A 158 -2.30 8.08 8.90
C ALA A 158 -2.76 8.08 7.44
N ALA A 159 -2.94 9.25 6.83
CA ALA A 159 -3.24 9.38 5.41
C ALA A 159 -2.72 10.71 4.85
N CYS A 160 -2.29 10.67 3.60
CA CYS A 160 -1.76 11.82 2.88
C CYS A 160 -2.39 11.94 1.49
N ARG A 161 -2.34 13.18 0.96
CA ARG A 161 -2.56 13.49 -0.45
C ARG A 161 -1.46 14.40 -0.97
N HIS A 162 -1.18 14.34 -2.26
CA HIS A 162 -0.31 15.33 -2.89
C HIS A 162 -1.11 16.59 -3.23
N PRO A 163 -0.58 17.82 -3.01
CA PRO A 163 -1.33 19.07 -3.18
C PRO A 163 -1.75 19.34 -4.64
N SER A 164 -0.98 18.85 -5.63
CA SER A 164 -1.20 19.17 -7.05
C SER A 164 -1.27 17.94 -7.97
N ARG A 165 -1.05 16.73 -7.47
CA ARG A 165 -1.09 15.49 -8.25
C ARG A 165 -2.16 14.54 -7.71
N PRO A 166 -2.76 13.66 -8.52
CA PRO A 166 -3.77 12.71 -8.07
C PRO A 166 -3.15 11.54 -7.29
N ILE A 167 -2.39 11.84 -6.24
CA ILE A 167 -1.71 10.86 -5.40
C ILE A 167 -2.29 10.91 -4.00
N ARG A 168 -2.68 9.75 -3.48
CA ARG A 168 -3.19 9.56 -2.11
C ARG A 168 -2.55 8.33 -1.50
N SER A 169 -2.42 8.33 -0.18
CA SER A 169 -1.84 7.21 0.52
C SER A 169 -2.37 7.07 1.94
N VAL A 170 -2.38 5.85 2.45
CA VAL A 170 -2.86 5.51 3.79
C VAL A 170 -1.89 4.53 4.46
N GLN A 171 -1.62 4.73 5.76
CA GLN A 171 -0.77 3.82 6.54
C GLN A 171 -1.51 2.53 6.93
N PHE A 172 -2.83 2.58 7.01
CA PHE A 172 -3.69 1.46 7.34
C PHE A 172 -4.02 0.59 6.11
N HIS A 173 -4.70 -0.53 6.34
CA HIS A 173 -5.04 -1.55 5.36
C HIS A 173 -6.55 -1.55 5.04
N PRO A 174 -7.05 -0.71 4.12
CA PRO A 174 -8.47 -0.71 3.75
C PRO A 174 -8.90 -2.00 3.04
N GLU A 175 -7.96 -2.74 2.44
CA GLU A 175 -8.18 -4.03 1.80
C GLU A 175 -8.30 -5.19 2.81
N ALA A 176 -7.91 -4.97 4.06
CA ALA A 176 -7.98 -5.97 5.13
C ALA A 176 -9.42 -6.10 5.67
N VAL A 177 -10.36 -6.40 4.81
CA VAL A 177 -11.75 -6.68 5.17
C VAL A 177 -11.87 -8.07 5.83
N LYS A 178 -13.02 -8.33 6.49
CA LYS A 178 -13.23 -9.56 7.26
C LYS A 178 -12.83 -10.83 6.49
N ASN A 179 -13.22 -10.97 5.24
CA ASN A 179 -12.90 -12.15 4.44
C ASN A 179 -11.40 -12.34 4.20
N VAL A 180 -10.64 -11.24 4.06
CA VAL A 180 -9.18 -11.28 3.92
C VAL A 180 -8.54 -11.71 5.24
N LEU A 181 -9.02 -11.17 6.36
CA LEU A 181 -8.51 -11.50 7.69
C LEU A 181 -8.82 -12.95 8.09
N ASP A 182 -10.06 -13.42 7.88
CA ASP A 182 -10.43 -14.81 8.14
C ASP A 182 -9.51 -15.77 7.36
N TYR A 183 -9.30 -15.50 6.07
CA TYR A 183 -8.41 -16.30 5.25
C TYR A 183 -6.94 -16.19 5.66
N ALA A 184 -6.50 -15.04 6.15
CA ALA A 184 -5.15 -14.85 6.67
C ALA A 184 -4.87 -15.74 7.89
N LEU A 185 -5.85 -15.89 8.79
CA LEU A 185 -5.78 -16.82 9.92
C LEU A 185 -5.76 -18.27 9.44
N GLU A 186 -6.64 -18.65 8.51
CA GLU A 186 -6.74 -20.02 7.98
C GLU A 186 -5.46 -20.49 7.30
N CYS A 187 -4.80 -19.63 6.51
CA CYS A 187 -3.58 -19.99 5.77
C CYS A 187 -2.27 -19.69 6.53
N GLY A 188 -2.35 -19.14 7.74
CA GLY A 188 -1.19 -18.82 8.58
C GLY A 188 -0.41 -17.58 8.14
N ASP A 189 -1.02 -16.72 7.34
CA ASP A 189 -0.45 -15.40 6.99
C ASP A 189 -0.50 -14.41 8.17
N MET A 190 -1.39 -14.65 9.12
CA MET A 190 -1.57 -13.89 10.35
C MET A 190 -1.77 -14.87 11.53
N SER A 191 -1.30 -14.50 12.71
CA SER A 191 -1.56 -15.25 13.96
C SER A 191 -2.79 -14.69 14.67
N GLU A 192 -3.41 -15.49 15.56
CA GLU A 192 -4.55 -15.05 16.40
C GLU A 192 -4.19 -13.90 17.36
N GLN A 193 -2.88 -13.63 17.55
CA GLN A 193 -2.38 -12.55 18.40
C GLN A 193 -2.15 -11.24 17.66
N GLU A 194 -2.19 -11.27 16.33
CA GLU A 194 -2.14 -10.11 15.45
C GLU A 194 -3.55 -9.67 15.02
#